data_8fa33a7186b2eb09a63b1c963a6c548e
#
_entry.id   8fa33a7186b2eb09a63b1c963a6c548e
#
_cell.length_a   1.000
_cell.length_b   1.000
_cell.length_c   1.000
_cell.angle_alpha   90.00
_cell.angle_beta   90.00
_cell.angle_gamma   90.00
#
_symmetry.space_group_name_H-M   'P 1'
#
loop_
_entity.id
_entity.type
_entity.pdbx_description
1 polymer ?
#
loop_
_entity_poly.entity_id
_entity_poly.type
_entity_poly.pdbx_seq_one_letter_code
_entity_poly.pdbx_strand_id
1 'polypeptide(L)'
;MIPVKDKYQLRNWELVSINPNNRDWGWFDFFNFWAVSIQSIIGFSLIASLYLLYDLNSLVVLSGTLFAGLIVFFLTNLIGSISQSSGLPFPVILRLSMGFSGARYLGLIRGLIGIFMFGVQTFFISKSLGYIFRIILFKIDSQLLNHEILLIFFFGLNAIDFLSLILCLIIQFILFTKTAGFNKNFIKFSSIIIYVGLIIFLIIIISENYVALISSLILSTNTENFISRNNIFPFISVVGTMFAYFSTVSYTHLRAHETTNY
;
A
#
# COMPACT_ATOMS: atom_id res chain seq x y z
N MET A 1 -25.98 -29.63 39.12
CA MET A 1 -25.85 -28.49 38.19
C MET A 1 -24.72 -27.66 38.67
N ILE A 2 -23.54 -27.70 38.01
CA ILE A 2 -22.39 -26.83 38.30
C ILE A 2 -22.72 -25.48 37.63
N PRO A 3 -22.71 -24.35 38.35
CA PRO A 3 -22.92 -23.06 37.72
C PRO A 3 -21.75 -22.81 36.77
N VAL A 4 -22.02 -22.85 35.49
CA VAL A 4 -21.08 -22.40 34.47
C VAL A 4 -20.98 -20.88 34.65
N LYS A 5 -20.08 -20.47 35.52
CA LYS A 5 -19.71 -19.09 35.70
C LYS A 5 -19.01 -18.61 34.43
N ASP A 6 -19.58 -17.66 33.75
CA ASP A 6 -19.12 -16.68 32.77
C ASP A 6 -17.61 -16.50 32.56
N LYS A 7 -16.85 -17.54 32.35
CA LYS A 7 -15.40 -17.45 32.15
C LYS A 7 -14.94 -17.49 30.70
N TYR A 8 -15.86 -17.67 29.77
CA TYR A 8 -15.54 -17.64 28.35
C TYR A 8 -16.06 -16.38 27.66
N GLN A 9 -15.68 -15.22 28.21
CA GLN A 9 -15.72 -14.01 27.40
C GLN A 9 -14.72 -14.22 26.26
N LEU A 10 -15.22 -14.31 25.05
CA LEU A 10 -14.43 -14.28 23.84
C LEU A 10 -13.61 -12.97 23.85
N ARG A 11 -12.39 -13.02 24.35
CA ARG A 11 -11.51 -11.84 24.47
C ARG A 11 -11.03 -11.33 23.10
N ASN A 12 -11.11 -12.16 22.06
CA ASN A 12 -10.65 -11.83 20.73
C ASN A 12 -11.74 -12.15 19.70
N TRP A 13 -12.70 -11.26 19.56
CA TRP A 13 -13.72 -11.28 18.52
C TRP A 13 -13.12 -11.35 17.11
N GLU A 14 -11.91 -10.83 16.95
CA GLU A 14 -11.14 -10.86 15.69
C GLU A 14 -10.81 -12.29 15.20
N LEU A 15 -10.94 -13.31 16.05
CA LEU A 15 -10.68 -14.71 15.70
C LEU A 15 -11.95 -15.50 15.42
N VAL A 16 -13.11 -14.87 15.51
CA VAL A 16 -14.41 -15.50 15.26
C VAL A 16 -14.74 -15.44 13.78
N SER A 17 -15.34 -16.50 13.24
CA SER A 17 -15.83 -16.50 11.86
C SER A 17 -16.95 -15.48 11.67
N ILE A 18 -16.89 -14.71 10.61
CA ILE A 18 -17.91 -13.71 10.29
C ILE A 18 -19.15 -14.41 9.73
N ASN A 19 -20.32 -14.08 10.29
CA ASN A 19 -21.59 -14.55 9.78
C ASN A 19 -21.76 -14.14 8.31
N PRO A 20 -22.17 -15.05 7.40
CA PRO A 20 -22.41 -14.71 6.00
C PRO A 20 -23.34 -13.52 5.77
N ASN A 21 -24.32 -13.32 6.66
CA ASN A 21 -25.27 -12.20 6.56
C ASN A 21 -24.64 -10.81 6.85
N ASN A 22 -23.45 -10.78 7.46
CA ASN A 22 -22.74 -9.55 7.81
C ASN A 22 -21.61 -9.22 6.81
N ARG A 23 -21.60 -9.86 5.65
CA ARG A 23 -20.58 -9.63 4.61
C ARG A 23 -21.03 -8.53 3.66
N ASP A 24 -20.74 -7.27 4.00
CA ASP A 24 -21.23 -6.08 3.28
C ASP A 24 -20.32 -5.59 2.16
N TRP A 25 -19.17 -6.24 1.94
CA TRP A 25 -18.21 -5.80 0.94
C TRP A 25 -18.52 -6.37 -0.44
N GLY A 26 -18.82 -5.48 -1.41
CA GLY A 26 -18.99 -5.83 -2.81
C GLY A 26 -17.65 -5.79 -3.56
N TRP A 27 -17.64 -6.22 -4.84
CA TRP A 27 -16.47 -6.20 -5.70
C TRP A 27 -15.86 -4.79 -5.84
N PHE A 28 -16.69 -3.76 -5.86
CA PHE A 28 -16.24 -2.37 -5.97
C PHE A 28 -15.54 -1.89 -4.71
N ASP A 29 -15.94 -2.35 -3.52
CA ASP A 29 -15.26 -2.07 -2.27
C ASP A 29 -13.88 -2.69 -2.24
N PHE A 30 -13.76 -3.95 -2.67
CA PHE A 30 -12.48 -4.64 -2.81
C PHE A 30 -11.57 -3.96 -3.82
N PHE A 31 -12.11 -3.58 -4.98
CA PHE A 31 -11.35 -2.86 -5.99
C PHE A 31 -10.75 -1.57 -5.44
N ASN A 32 -11.57 -0.72 -4.81
CA ASN A 32 -11.09 0.54 -4.23
C ASN A 32 -10.06 0.31 -3.12
N PHE A 33 -10.28 -0.68 -2.27
CA PHE A 33 -9.35 -1.02 -1.21
C PHE A 33 -7.97 -1.44 -1.75
N TRP A 34 -7.94 -2.36 -2.70
CA TRP A 34 -6.70 -2.81 -3.34
C TRP A 34 -6.03 -1.71 -4.14
N ALA A 35 -6.82 -0.90 -4.82
CA ALA A 35 -6.35 0.24 -5.57
C ALA A 35 -5.53 1.20 -4.69
N VAL A 36 -6.09 1.63 -3.56
CA VAL A 36 -5.38 2.52 -2.62
C VAL A 36 -4.18 1.82 -1.99
N SER A 37 -4.28 0.52 -1.70
CA SER A 37 -3.21 -0.22 -1.04
C SER A 37 -1.97 -0.42 -1.91
N ILE A 38 -2.15 -0.66 -3.21
CA ILE A 38 -1.04 -0.86 -4.17
C ILE A 38 -0.40 0.47 -4.56
N GLN A 39 -1.18 1.54 -4.66
CA GLN A 39 -0.70 2.87 -5.03
C GLN A 39 0.00 3.53 -3.85
N SER A 40 1.26 3.22 -3.67
CA SER A 40 2.09 3.85 -2.64
C SER A 40 3.33 4.52 -3.24
N ILE A 41 3.83 5.55 -2.56
CA ILE A 41 5.07 6.23 -2.94
C ILE A 41 6.23 5.23 -3.00
N ILE A 42 6.23 4.22 -2.13
CA ILE A 42 7.25 3.15 -2.13
C ILE A 42 7.19 2.37 -3.45
N GLY A 43 6.01 1.97 -3.91
CA GLY A 43 5.84 1.26 -5.17
C GLY A 43 6.30 2.07 -6.38
N PHE A 44 5.91 3.35 -6.44
CA PHE A 44 6.36 4.26 -7.50
C PHE A 44 7.87 4.47 -7.46
N SER A 45 8.48 4.67 -6.28
CA SER A 45 9.92 4.82 -6.12
C SER A 45 10.67 3.55 -6.53
N LEU A 46 10.12 2.38 -6.24
CA LEU A 46 10.69 1.09 -6.61
C LEU A 46 10.72 0.93 -8.13
N ILE A 47 9.61 1.20 -8.82
CA ILE A 47 9.54 1.17 -10.28
C ILE A 47 10.49 2.22 -10.88
N ALA A 48 10.50 3.44 -10.37
CA ALA A 48 11.41 4.48 -10.82
C ALA A 48 12.88 4.07 -10.65
N SER A 49 13.23 3.39 -9.56
CA SER A 49 14.60 2.91 -9.33
C SER A 49 15.03 1.85 -10.35
N LEU A 50 14.13 1.01 -10.82
CA LEU A 50 14.42 0.02 -11.86
C LEU A 50 14.82 0.70 -13.19
N TYR A 51 14.20 1.83 -13.51
CA TYR A 51 14.57 2.62 -14.69
C TYR A 51 15.85 3.41 -14.48
N LEU A 52 15.98 4.12 -13.35
CA LEU A 52 17.05 5.12 -13.16
C LEU A 52 18.37 4.50 -12.71
N LEU A 53 18.32 3.46 -11.86
CA LEU A 53 19.54 2.86 -11.29
C LEU A 53 20.06 1.69 -12.12
N TYR A 54 19.18 0.96 -12.78
CA TYR A 54 19.53 -0.26 -13.50
C TYR A 54 19.43 -0.11 -15.01
N ASP A 55 18.99 1.06 -15.51
CA ASP A 55 18.85 1.39 -16.94
C ASP A 55 18.13 0.27 -17.73
N LEU A 56 17.08 -0.27 -17.12
CA LEU A 56 16.35 -1.39 -17.71
C LEU A 56 15.40 -0.91 -18.80
N ASN A 57 15.25 -1.74 -19.82
CA ASN A 57 14.32 -1.49 -20.92
C ASN A 57 12.87 -1.40 -20.39
N SER A 58 12.13 -0.38 -20.87
CA SER A 58 10.74 -0.10 -20.47
C SER A 58 9.82 -1.32 -20.65
N LEU A 59 9.99 -2.10 -21.71
CA LEU A 59 9.20 -3.32 -21.93
C LEU A 59 9.52 -4.41 -20.90
N VAL A 60 10.78 -4.55 -20.48
CA VAL A 60 11.19 -5.51 -19.46
C VAL A 60 10.55 -5.16 -18.13
N VAL A 61 10.60 -3.87 -17.75
CA VAL A 61 9.99 -3.41 -16.48
C VAL A 61 8.48 -3.55 -16.50
N LEU A 62 7.82 -3.14 -17.60
CA LEU A 62 6.37 -3.22 -17.74
C LEU A 62 5.88 -4.68 -17.72
N SER A 63 6.47 -5.52 -18.57
CA SER A 63 6.07 -6.93 -18.68
C SER A 63 6.37 -7.71 -17.41
N GLY A 64 7.54 -7.46 -16.78
CA GLY A 64 7.90 -8.08 -15.50
C GLY A 64 6.96 -7.68 -14.36
N THR A 65 6.58 -6.40 -14.30
CA THR A 65 5.61 -5.90 -13.31
C THR A 65 4.22 -6.53 -13.51
N LEU A 66 3.73 -6.60 -14.77
CA LEU A 66 2.45 -7.25 -15.07
C LEU A 66 2.48 -8.74 -14.72
N PHE A 67 3.57 -9.43 -15.06
CA PHE A 67 3.70 -10.85 -14.76
C PHE A 67 3.75 -11.12 -13.24
N ALA A 68 4.48 -10.30 -12.49
CA ALA A 68 4.48 -10.34 -11.03
C ALA A 68 3.07 -10.13 -10.45
N GLY A 69 2.34 -9.14 -10.97
CA GLY A 69 0.95 -8.87 -10.59
C GLY A 69 0.02 -10.06 -10.85
N LEU A 70 0.16 -10.73 -11.99
CA LEU A 70 -0.60 -11.94 -12.29
C LEU A 70 -0.32 -13.08 -11.32
N ILE A 71 0.95 -13.33 -10.98
CA ILE A 71 1.32 -14.37 -10.00
C ILE A 71 0.68 -14.05 -8.65
N VAL A 72 0.80 -12.81 -8.18
CA VAL A 72 0.21 -12.40 -6.89
C VAL A 72 -1.31 -12.50 -6.93
N PHE A 73 -1.96 -12.13 -8.04
CA PHE A 73 -3.40 -12.28 -8.22
C PHE A 73 -3.85 -13.74 -8.06
N PHE A 74 -3.17 -14.68 -8.69
CA PHE A 74 -3.51 -16.11 -8.53
C PHE A 74 -3.33 -16.58 -7.10
N LEU A 75 -2.21 -16.24 -6.45
CA LEU A 75 -1.94 -16.63 -5.07
C LEU A 75 -2.94 -16.03 -4.08
N THR A 76 -3.24 -14.73 -4.22
CA THR A 76 -4.22 -14.06 -3.35
C THR A 76 -5.63 -14.58 -3.58
N ASN A 77 -6.00 -14.94 -4.80
CA ASN A 77 -7.30 -15.53 -5.10
C ASN A 77 -7.46 -16.92 -4.47
N LEU A 78 -6.41 -17.74 -4.48
CA LEU A 78 -6.42 -19.04 -3.81
C LEU A 78 -6.65 -18.90 -2.29
N ILE A 79 -5.90 -18.03 -1.64
CA ILE A 79 -6.03 -17.81 -0.18
C ILE A 79 -7.36 -17.10 0.13
N GLY A 80 -7.73 -16.11 -0.67
CA GLY A 80 -8.95 -15.34 -0.50
C GLY A 80 -10.21 -16.17 -0.65
N SER A 81 -10.25 -17.12 -1.58
CA SER A 81 -11.41 -18.00 -1.78
C SER A 81 -11.66 -18.89 -0.56
N ILE A 82 -10.59 -19.39 0.08
CA ILE A 82 -10.67 -20.18 1.31
C ILE A 82 -11.19 -19.32 2.46
N SER A 83 -10.67 -18.09 2.61
CA SER A 83 -11.12 -17.16 3.65
C SER A 83 -12.56 -16.73 3.44
N GLN A 84 -12.96 -16.47 2.20
CA GLN A 84 -14.32 -16.06 1.84
C GLN A 84 -15.34 -17.17 2.08
N SER A 85 -15.02 -18.40 1.72
CA SER A 85 -15.93 -19.54 1.90
C SER A 85 -16.10 -19.93 3.36
N SER A 86 -15.00 -19.96 4.12
CA SER A 86 -15.01 -20.37 5.52
C SER A 86 -15.40 -19.24 6.49
N GLY A 87 -15.25 -17.97 6.08
CA GLY A 87 -15.40 -16.81 6.96
C GLY A 87 -14.33 -16.75 8.06
N LEU A 88 -13.27 -17.54 7.92
CA LEU A 88 -12.21 -17.62 8.92
C LEU A 88 -11.19 -16.48 8.69
N PRO A 89 -10.79 -15.80 9.77
CA PRO A 89 -9.74 -14.81 9.70
C PRO A 89 -8.37 -15.45 9.40
N PHE A 90 -7.49 -14.70 8.76
CA PHE A 90 -6.16 -15.15 8.35
C PHE A 90 -5.35 -15.83 9.46
N PRO A 91 -5.30 -15.34 10.72
CA PRO A 91 -4.59 -16.01 11.79
C PRO A 91 -5.08 -17.41 12.11
N VAL A 92 -6.37 -17.68 11.90
CA VAL A 92 -6.97 -19.01 12.10
C VAL A 92 -6.60 -19.94 10.96
N ILE A 93 -6.62 -19.45 9.72
CA ILE A 93 -6.17 -20.21 8.54
C ILE A 93 -4.70 -20.59 8.68
N LEU A 94 -3.86 -19.69 9.17
CA LEU A 94 -2.46 -19.99 9.46
C LEU A 94 -2.29 -21.09 10.50
N ARG A 95 -3.14 -21.15 11.52
CA ARG A 95 -3.09 -22.22 12.53
C ARG A 95 -3.43 -23.60 11.93
N LEU A 96 -4.34 -23.63 10.95
CA LEU A 96 -4.69 -24.86 10.25
C LEU A 96 -3.53 -25.39 9.39
N SER A 97 -2.77 -24.50 8.75
CA SER A 97 -1.67 -24.87 7.85
C SER A 97 -0.33 -25.10 8.55
N MET A 98 0.01 -24.32 9.58
CA MET A 98 1.33 -24.29 10.23
C MET A 98 1.30 -24.63 11.72
N GLY A 99 0.14 -24.98 12.27
CA GLY A 99 -0.04 -25.21 13.70
C GLY A 99 0.05 -23.94 14.54
N PHE A 100 -0.12 -24.09 15.86
CA PHE A 100 -0.17 -22.95 16.78
C PHE A 100 1.16 -22.19 16.87
N SER A 101 2.27 -22.90 16.92
CA SER A 101 3.60 -22.28 17.03
C SER A 101 3.98 -21.51 15.77
N GLY A 102 3.82 -22.13 14.60
CA GLY A 102 4.10 -21.49 13.32
C GLY A 102 3.25 -20.23 13.08
N ALA A 103 1.95 -20.30 13.36
CA ALA A 103 1.05 -19.16 13.23
C ALA A 103 1.42 -18.01 14.17
N ARG A 104 1.93 -18.30 15.37
CA ARG A 104 2.39 -17.27 16.33
C ARG A 104 3.61 -16.52 15.81
N TYR A 105 4.61 -17.23 15.27
CA TYR A 105 5.81 -16.60 14.69
C TYR A 105 5.47 -15.74 13.48
N LEU A 106 4.67 -16.26 12.55
CA LEU A 106 4.24 -15.50 11.38
C LEU A 106 3.38 -14.28 11.74
N GLY A 107 2.51 -14.41 12.73
CA GLY A 107 1.75 -13.29 13.26
C GLY A 107 2.63 -12.18 13.83
N LEU A 108 3.72 -12.55 14.54
CA LEU A 108 4.69 -11.60 15.07
C LEU A 108 5.45 -10.89 13.94
N ILE A 109 5.98 -11.64 12.97
CA ILE A 109 6.68 -11.09 11.80
C ILE A 109 5.76 -10.13 11.05
N ARG A 110 4.51 -10.53 10.80
CA ARG A 110 3.50 -9.66 10.16
C ARG A 110 3.28 -8.37 10.94
N GLY A 111 3.17 -8.46 12.27
CA GLY A 111 3.02 -7.29 13.13
C GLY A 111 4.20 -6.32 13.00
N LEU A 112 5.42 -6.82 13.02
CA LEU A 112 6.64 -6.02 12.85
C LEU A 112 6.69 -5.34 11.48
N ILE A 113 6.40 -6.07 10.40
CA ILE A 113 6.33 -5.51 9.04
C ILE A 113 5.25 -4.43 8.98
N GLY A 114 4.08 -4.68 9.57
CA GLY A 114 2.99 -3.71 9.61
C GLY A 114 3.37 -2.41 10.31
N ILE A 115 4.02 -2.50 11.47
CA ILE A 115 4.49 -1.32 12.22
C ILE A 115 5.53 -0.55 11.39
N PHE A 116 6.49 -1.25 10.80
CA PHE A 116 7.51 -0.62 9.95
C PHE A 116 6.88 0.10 8.76
N MET A 117 6.02 -0.57 8.01
CA MET A 117 5.34 0.02 6.84
C MET A 117 4.43 1.19 7.21
N PHE A 118 3.73 1.11 8.35
CA PHE A 118 2.95 2.22 8.87
C PHE A 118 3.82 3.44 9.15
N GLY A 119 4.97 3.25 9.81
CA GLY A 119 5.92 4.33 10.07
C GLY A 119 6.43 4.99 8.79
N VAL A 120 6.84 4.20 7.81
CA VAL A 120 7.33 4.70 6.51
C VAL A 120 6.24 5.48 5.77
N GLN A 121 5.02 4.95 5.69
CA GLN A 121 3.91 5.63 5.04
C GLN A 121 3.54 6.94 5.76
N THR A 122 3.49 6.92 7.09
CA THR A 122 3.25 8.12 7.90
C THR A 122 4.29 9.20 7.64
N PHE A 123 5.56 8.82 7.55
CA PHE A 123 6.65 9.74 7.21
C PHE A 123 6.43 10.39 5.83
N PHE A 124 6.12 9.63 4.80
CA PHE A 124 5.88 10.18 3.47
C PHE A 124 4.64 11.10 3.41
N ILE A 125 3.56 10.74 4.10
CA ILE A 125 2.37 11.59 4.20
C ILE A 125 2.71 12.90 4.92
N SER A 126 3.49 12.82 6.00
CA SER A 126 3.92 14.02 6.75
C SER A 126 4.78 14.94 5.89
N LYS A 127 5.68 14.40 5.07
CA LYS A 127 6.47 15.18 4.10
C LYS A 127 5.58 15.88 3.07
N SER A 128 4.58 15.19 2.54
CA SER A 128 3.62 15.78 1.59
C SER A 128 2.84 16.94 2.23
N LEU A 129 2.39 16.79 3.47
CA LEU A 129 1.77 17.88 4.24
C LEU A 129 2.75 19.03 4.48
N GLY A 130 4.01 18.73 4.78
CA GLY A 130 5.07 19.73 4.94
C GLY A 130 5.28 20.57 3.69
N TYR A 131 5.22 19.97 2.49
CA TYR A 131 5.27 20.72 1.23
C TYR A 131 4.07 21.64 1.06
N ILE A 132 2.86 21.19 1.40
CA ILE A 132 1.65 22.02 1.36
C ILE A 132 1.81 23.23 2.29
N PHE A 133 2.30 23.02 3.52
CA PHE A 133 2.56 24.13 4.44
C PHE A 133 3.59 25.12 3.91
N ARG A 134 4.67 24.64 3.29
CA ARG A 134 5.68 25.51 2.68
C ARG A 134 5.08 26.36 1.54
N ILE A 135 4.24 25.76 0.69
CA ILE A 135 3.56 26.48 -0.39
C ILE A 135 2.64 27.57 0.17
N ILE A 136 1.88 27.25 1.22
CA ILE A 136 0.99 28.21 1.87
C ILE A 136 1.79 29.35 2.50
N LEU A 137 2.86 29.05 3.25
CA LEU A 137 3.72 30.05 3.88
C LEU A 137 4.38 30.95 2.84
N PHE A 138 4.90 30.37 1.75
CA PHE A 138 5.50 31.13 0.65
C PHE A 138 4.50 32.09 -0.01
N LYS A 139 3.25 31.69 -0.10
CA LYS A 139 2.19 32.55 -0.69
C LYS A 139 1.77 33.70 0.24
N ILE A 140 1.92 33.54 1.55
CA ILE A 140 1.65 34.57 2.55
C ILE A 140 2.81 35.57 2.59
N ASP A 141 4.03 35.07 2.77
CA ASP A 141 5.27 35.85 2.77
C ASP A 141 6.46 34.95 2.40
N SER A 142 7.13 35.31 1.30
CA SER A 142 8.31 34.57 0.82
C SER A 142 9.48 34.62 1.81
N GLN A 143 9.55 35.65 2.67
CA GLN A 143 10.60 35.77 3.68
C GLN A 143 10.44 34.78 4.84
N LEU A 144 9.23 34.28 5.10
CA LEU A 144 8.99 33.30 6.16
C LEU A 144 9.74 31.97 5.93
N LEU A 145 10.04 31.64 4.68
CA LEU A 145 10.82 30.45 4.33
C LEU A 145 12.33 30.63 4.53
N ASN A 146 12.82 31.87 4.56
CA ASN A 146 14.24 32.20 4.75
C ASN A 146 14.62 32.39 6.23
N HIS A 147 13.67 32.36 7.15
CA HIS A 147 13.92 32.58 8.56
C HIS A 147 14.57 31.36 9.25
N GLU A 148 15.29 31.63 10.31
CA GLU A 148 16.01 30.69 11.17
C GLU A 148 15.14 29.53 11.69
N ILE A 149 13.80 29.65 11.66
CA ILE A 149 12.83 28.61 12.01
C ILE A 149 13.02 27.33 11.18
N LEU A 150 13.46 27.46 9.91
CA LEU A 150 13.77 26.31 9.05
C LEU A 150 15.10 25.63 9.44
N LEU A 151 15.93 26.29 10.20
CA LEU A 151 17.22 25.77 10.69
C LEU A 151 17.08 25.02 12.00
N ILE A 152 15.90 25.08 12.65
CA ILE A 152 15.66 24.31 13.88
C ILE A 152 15.30 22.88 13.51
N PHE A 153 16.16 21.93 13.90
CA PHE A 153 15.97 20.51 13.67
C PHE A 153 15.54 19.80 14.94
N PHE A 154 14.40 19.11 14.88
CA PHE A 154 13.94 18.16 15.89
C PHE A 154 14.03 16.76 15.30
N PHE A 155 14.78 15.86 15.94
CA PHE A 155 14.98 14.48 15.46
C PHE A 155 15.40 14.36 13.98
N GLY A 156 16.16 15.33 13.48
CA GLY A 156 16.59 15.37 12.07
C GLY A 156 15.50 15.90 11.09
N LEU A 157 14.38 16.41 11.60
CA LEU A 157 13.32 17.03 10.82
C LEU A 157 13.28 18.52 11.06
N ASN A 158 13.04 19.32 10.02
CA ASN A 158 12.78 20.74 10.15
C ASN A 158 11.50 20.98 10.97
N ALA A 159 11.36 22.13 11.61
CA ALA A 159 10.20 22.49 12.41
C ALA A 159 8.87 22.30 11.67
N ILE A 160 8.80 22.67 10.39
CA ILE A 160 7.61 22.48 9.54
C ILE A 160 7.32 20.99 9.33
N ASP A 161 8.32 20.18 9.03
CA ASP A 161 8.18 18.74 8.82
C ASP A 161 7.76 18.04 10.13
N PHE A 162 8.30 18.49 11.27
CA PHE A 162 7.94 17.96 12.58
C PHE A 162 6.49 18.30 12.94
N LEU A 163 6.06 19.54 12.71
CA LEU A 163 4.66 19.94 12.89
C LEU A 163 3.72 19.14 11.99
N SER A 164 4.12 18.93 10.74
CA SER A 164 3.37 18.12 9.77
C SER A 164 3.25 16.68 10.21
N LEU A 165 4.29 16.11 10.81
CA LEU A 165 4.28 14.76 11.37
C LEU A 165 3.29 14.65 12.53
N ILE A 166 3.30 15.61 13.46
CA ILE A 166 2.36 15.64 14.58
C ILE A 166 0.92 15.74 14.06
N LEU A 167 0.67 16.63 13.11
CA LEU A 167 -0.66 16.78 12.52
C LEU A 167 -1.12 15.49 11.83
N CYS A 168 -0.23 14.85 11.08
CA CYS A 168 -0.50 13.56 10.43
C CYS A 168 -0.89 12.50 11.46
N LEU A 169 -0.15 12.37 12.56
CA LEU A 169 -0.47 11.43 13.64
C LEU A 169 -1.81 11.72 14.30
N ILE A 170 -2.14 12.99 14.52
CA ILE A 170 -3.45 13.38 15.08
C ILE A 170 -4.58 12.97 14.12
N ILE A 171 -4.44 13.26 12.82
CA ILE A 171 -5.44 12.88 11.79
C ILE A 171 -5.61 11.37 11.76
N GLN A 172 -4.52 10.61 11.77
CA GLN A 172 -4.55 9.15 11.79
C GLN A 172 -5.26 8.62 13.05
N PHE A 173 -4.95 9.19 14.21
CA PHE A 173 -5.61 8.81 15.47
C PHE A 173 -7.12 9.05 15.40
N ILE A 174 -7.55 10.21 14.88
CA ILE A 174 -8.98 10.52 14.68
C ILE A 174 -9.63 9.52 13.73
N LEU A 175 -8.97 9.16 12.62
CA LEU A 175 -9.49 8.17 11.67
C LEU A 175 -9.63 6.78 12.31
N PHE A 176 -8.68 6.38 13.15
CA PHE A 176 -8.76 5.10 13.89
C PHE A 176 -9.93 5.01 14.86
N THR A 177 -10.37 6.14 15.42
CA THR A 177 -11.53 6.18 16.33
C THR A 177 -12.88 6.17 15.62
N LYS A 178 -12.89 6.29 14.29
CA LYS A 178 -14.14 6.29 13.50
C LYS A 178 -14.66 4.88 13.25
N THR A 179 -15.97 4.80 12.95
CA THR A 179 -16.63 3.55 12.65
C THR A 179 -16.12 2.90 11.35
N ALA A 180 -16.26 1.58 11.26
CA ALA A 180 -15.88 0.82 10.06
C ALA A 180 -16.58 1.32 8.79
N GLY A 181 -17.86 1.70 8.87
CA GLY A 181 -18.59 2.27 7.75
C GLY A 181 -18.01 3.60 7.26
N PHE A 182 -17.57 4.47 8.18
CA PHE A 182 -16.87 5.70 7.83
C PHE A 182 -15.56 5.39 7.09
N ASN A 183 -14.75 4.49 7.62
CA ASN A 183 -13.47 4.11 7.02
C ASN A 183 -13.66 3.51 5.62
N LYS A 184 -14.68 2.68 5.41
CA LYS A 184 -15.05 2.12 4.10
C LYS A 184 -15.36 3.24 3.09
N ASN A 185 -16.18 4.22 3.46
CA ASN A 185 -16.52 5.34 2.60
C ASN A 185 -15.32 6.27 2.35
N PHE A 186 -14.48 6.48 3.36
CA PHE A 186 -13.25 7.24 3.24
C PHE A 186 -12.27 6.61 2.24
N ILE A 187 -12.10 5.29 2.28
CA ILE A 187 -11.27 4.54 1.32
C ILE A 187 -11.82 4.70 -0.11
N LYS A 188 -13.13 4.57 -0.31
CA LYS A 188 -13.76 4.79 -1.62
C LYS A 188 -13.50 6.19 -2.17
N PHE A 189 -13.73 7.20 -1.35
CA PHE A 189 -13.52 8.59 -1.74
C PHE A 189 -12.06 8.88 -2.08
N SER A 190 -11.13 8.42 -1.23
CA SER A 190 -9.70 8.57 -1.45
C SER A 190 -9.24 7.85 -2.73
N SER A 191 -9.75 6.65 -2.99
CA SER A 191 -9.46 5.89 -4.20
C SER A 191 -9.83 6.66 -5.47
N ILE A 192 -11.03 7.23 -5.51
CA ILE A 192 -11.49 8.01 -6.66
C ILE A 192 -10.60 9.23 -6.89
N ILE A 193 -10.25 9.98 -5.82
CA ILE A 193 -9.37 11.15 -5.93
C ILE A 193 -8.00 10.76 -6.47
N ILE A 194 -7.41 9.66 -5.96
CA ILE A 194 -6.10 9.19 -6.40
C ILE A 194 -6.15 8.80 -7.87
N TYR A 195 -7.16 8.05 -8.32
CA TYR A 195 -7.28 7.67 -9.74
C TYR A 195 -7.45 8.87 -10.65
N VAL A 196 -8.33 9.80 -10.30
CA VAL A 196 -8.51 11.03 -11.08
C VAL A 196 -7.21 11.82 -11.14
N GLY A 197 -6.52 11.97 -10.01
CA GLY A 197 -5.23 12.66 -9.96
C GLY A 197 -4.16 11.98 -10.82
N LEU A 198 -4.05 10.65 -10.78
CA LEU A 198 -3.11 9.89 -11.60
C LEU A 198 -3.45 9.97 -13.10
N ILE A 199 -4.73 9.96 -13.48
CA ILE A 199 -5.15 10.12 -14.88
C ILE A 199 -4.80 11.51 -15.38
N ILE A 200 -5.08 12.56 -14.61
CA ILE A 200 -4.71 13.94 -14.96
C ILE A 200 -3.19 14.04 -15.11
N PHE A 201 -2.43 13.50 -14.16
CA PHE A 201 -0.97 13.50 -14.21
C PHE A 201 -0.44 12.77 -15.44
N LEU A 202 -1.01 11.61 -15.78
CA LEU A 202 -0.68 10.85 -16.98
C LEU A 202 -0.93 11.67 -18.25
N ILE A 203 -2.08 12.33 -18.36
CA ILE A 203 -2.44 13.18 -19.50
C ILE A 203 -1.43 14.33 -19.65
N ILE A 204 -1.04 14.98 -18.56
CA ILE A 204 -0.05 16.07 -18.58
C ILE A 204 1.29 15.54 -19.09
N ILE A 205 1.79 14.44 -18.53
CA ILE A 205 3.08 13.84 -18.94
C ILE A 205 3.05 13.46 -20.45
N ILE A 206 1.98 12.83 -20.88
CA ILE A 206 1.84 12.44 -22.31
C ILE A 206 1.82 13.69 -23.19
N SER A 207 1.08 14.73 -22.83
CA SER A 207 0.99 15.95 -23.63
C SER A 207 2.32 16.70 -23.77
N GLU A 208 3.10 16.74 -22.69
CA GLU A 208 4.39 17.44 -22.69
C GLU A 208 5.53 16.63 -23.33
N ASN A 209 5.49 15.30 -23.23
CA ASN A 209 6.60 14.42 -23.63
C ASN A 209 6.22 13.40 -24.72
N TYR A 210 5.22 13.70 -25.52
CA TYR A 210 4.67 12.77 -26.51
C TYR A 210 5.73 12.18 -27.46
N VAL A 211 6.60 13.02 -28.01
CA VAL A 211 7.65 12.60 -28.96
C VAL A 211 8.67 11.69 -28.28
N ALA A 212 9.12 12.05 -27.08
CA ALA A 212 10.08 11.26 -26.32
C ALA A 212 9.49 9.91 -25.89
N LEU A 213 8.21 9.88 -25.53
CA LEU A 213 7.49 8.66 -25.16
C LEU A 213 7.39 7.69 -26.33
N ILE A 214 6.99 8.17 -27.50
CA ILE A 214 6.88 7.33 -28.70
C ILE A 214 8.25 6.81 -29.14
N SER A 215 9.28 7.66 -29.16
CA SER A 215 10.62 7.24 -29.54
C SER A 215 11.18 6.18 -28.58
N SER A 216 10.96 6.31 -27.28
CA SER A 216 11.39 5.30 -26.29
C SER A 216 10.62 3.99 -26.43
N LEU A 217 9.33 4.02 -26.73
CA LEU A 217 8.53 2.83 -27.00
C LEU A 217 8.96 2.13 -28.29
N ILE A 218 9.19 2.86 -29.38
CA ILE A 218 9.65 2.28 -30.65
C ILE A 218 11.05 1.66 -30.49
N LEU A 219 11.98 2.32 -29.80
CA LEU A 219 13.31 1.78 -29.50
C LEU A 219 13.22 0.49 -28.67
N SER A 220 12.27 0.41 -27.75
CA SER A 220 12.08 -0.75 -26.88
C SER A 220 11.38 -1.92 -27.56
N THR A 221 10.61 -1.67 -28.64
CA THR A 221 9.89 -2.71 -29.39
C THR A 221 10.75 -3.44 -30.44
N ASN A 222 11.99 -3.06 -30.64
CA ASN A 222 12.91 -3.86 -31.46
C ASN A 222 13.08 -5.25 -30.83
N THR A 223 12.35 -6.20 -31.38
CA THR A 223 12.19 -7.57 -30.86
C THR A 223 13.48 -8.37 -30.74
N GLU A 224 14.50 -8.03 -31.52
CA GLU A 224 15.83 -8.64 -31.41
C GLU A 224 16.49 -8.39 -30.07
N ASN A 225 16.20 -7.26 -29.41
CA ASN A 225 16.74 -6.91 -28.11
C ASN A 225 15.94 -7.48 -26.94
N PHE A 226 14.64 -7.79 -27.11
CA PHE A 226 13.80 -8.27 -26.03
C PHE A 226 14.06 -9.73 -25.65
N ILE A 227 14.29 -10.61 -26.64
CA ILE A 227 14.53 -12.05 -26.47
C ILE A 227 16.02 -12.34 -26.24
N SER A 228 16.88 -11.33 -26.26
CA SER A 228 18.31 -11.51 -25.99
C SER A 228 18.48 -12.12 -24.58
N ARG A 229 19.41 -13.08 -24.46
CA ARG A 229 19.83 -13.71 -23.20
C ARG A 229 20.18 -12.68 -22.12
N ASN A 230 20.58 -11.48 -22.52
CA ASN A 230 20.93 -10.37 -21.64
C ASN A 230 19.72 -9.77 -20.90
N ASN A 231 18.48 -9.98 -21.38
CA ASN A 231 17.26 -9.42 -20.78
C ASN A 231 16.53 -10.40 -19.86
N ILE A 232 16.87 -11.69 -19.86
CA ILE A 232 16.22 -12.71 -19.03
C ILE A 232 16.49 -12.45 -17.54
N PHE A 233 17.75 -12.18 -17.16
CA PHE A 233 18.10 -11.89 -15.77
C PHE A 233 17.44 -10.60 -15.27
N PRO A 234 17.49 -9.46 -15.99
CA PRO A 234 16.72 -8.26 -15.66
C PRO A 234 15.23 -8.53 -15.48
N PHE A 235 14.61 -9.28 -16.38
CA PHE A 235 13.20 -9.63 -16.31
C PHE A 235 12.88 -10.40 -15.01
N ILE A 236 13.65 -11.45 -14.68
CA ILE A 236 13.47 -12.23 -13.44
C ILE A 236 13.67 -11.34 -12.21
N SER A 237 14.64 -10.43 -12.24
CA SER A 237 14.90 -9.48 -11.16
C SER A 237 13.71 -8.54 -10.95
N VAL A 238 13.15 -7.98 -12.03
CA VAL A 238 11.95 -7.14 -11.97
C VAL A 238 10.76 -7.93 -11.41
N VAL A 239 10.52 -9.14 -11.93
CA VAL A 239 9.45 -10.01 -11.43
C VAL A 239 9.63 -10.30 -9.95
N GLY A 240 10.82 -10.66 -9.50
CA GLY A 240 11.11 -10.93 -8.08
C GLY A 240 10.88 -9.72 -7.19
N THR A 241 11.35 -8.55 -7.61
CA THR A 241 11.19 -7.30 -6.86
C THR A 241 9.74 -6.88 -6.74
N MET A 242 9.01 -6.90 -7.86
CA MET A 242 7.60 -6.51 -7.88
C MET A 242 6.70 -7.56 -7.22
N PHE A 243 7.04 -8.85 -7.33
CA PHE A 243 6.38 -9.91 -6.58
C PHE A 243 6.54 -9.70 -5.06
N ALA A 244 7.75 -9.42 -4.58
CA ALA A 244 8.00 -9.14 -3.17
C ALA A 244 7.20 -7.93 -2.69
N TYR A 245 7.16 -6.85 -3.48
CA TYR A 245 6.38 -5.66 -3.18
C TYR A 245 4.87 -5.96 -3.10
N PHE A 246 4.28 -6.54 -4.13
CA PHE A 246 2.85 -6.83 -4.17
C PHE A 246 2.43 -7.86 -3.11
N SER A 247 3.25 -8.87 -2.85
CA SER A 247 2.97 -9.85 -1.80
C SER A 247 3.02 -9.25 -0.41
N THR A 248 3.96 -8.32 -0.14
CA THR A 248 4.06 -7.62 1.14
C THR A 248 2.82 -6.74 1.36
N VAL A 249 2.39 -5.99 0.34
CA VAL A 249 1.16 -5.20 0.39
C VAL A 249 -0.06 -6.10 0.63
N SER A 250 -0.20 -7.17 -0.14
CA SER A 250 -1.30 -8.14 0.03
C SER A 250 -1.34 -8.72 1.44
N TYR A 251 -0.18 -9.10 1.96
CA TYR A 251 -0.05 -9.73 3.27
C TYR A 251 -0.41 -8.78 4.42
N THR A 252 -0.04 -7.52 4.34
CA THR A 252 -0.35 -6.51 5.37
C THR A 252 -1.82 -6.12 5.40
N HIS A 253 -2.50 -6.13 4.26
CA HIS A 253 -3.87 -5.63 4.12
C HIS A 253 -4.97 -6.70 4.18
N LEU A 254 -4.65 -7.98 4.10
CA LEU A 254 -5.64 -9.08 4.22
C LEU A 254 -6.49 -8.99 5.50
N ARG A 255 -5.97 -8.37 6.57
CA ARG A 255 -6.68 -8.21 7.86
C ARG A 255 -7.76 -7.11 7.84
N ALA A 256 -7.68 -6.14 6.96
CA ALA A 256 -8.62 -5.01 6.95
C ALA A 256 -10.05 -5.44 6.57
N HIS A 257 -10.21 -6.60 5.94
CA HIS A 257 -11.52 -7.15 5.58
C HIS A 257 -12.21 -7.88 6.74
N GLU A 258 -11.46 -8.19 7.79
CA GLU A 258 -11.93 -9.00 8.90
C GLU A 258 -12.52 -8.16 10.05
N THR A 259 -12.19 -6.87 10.11
CA THR A 259 -12.52 -6.00 11.26
C THR A 259 -13.72 -5.09 11.05
N THR A 260 -14.46 -5.24 9.96
CA THR A 260 -15.42 -4.23 9.53
C THR A 260 -16.82 -4.31 10.14
N ASN A 261 -17.08 -5.16 11.13
CA ASN A 261 -18.40 -5.25 11.75
C ASN A 261 -18.33 -5.41 13.27
N TYR A 262 -17.87 -4.36 13.94
CA TYR A 262 -18.15 -4.17 15.37
C TYR A 262 -18.51 -2.72 15.66
#